data_77a11f2679837f1a15eef71a3ed2c710
#
_entry.id   77a11f2679837f1a15eef71a3ed2c710
#
_cell.length_a   1.000
_cell.length_b   1.000
_cell.length_c   1.000
_cell.angle_alpha   90.00
_cell.angle_beta   90.00
_cell.angle_gamma   90.00
#
_symmetry.space_group_name_H-M   'P 1'
#
loop_
_entity.id
_entity.type
_entity.pdbx_description
1 polymer ?
#
loop_
_entity_poly.entity_id
_entity_poly.type
_entity_poly.pdbx_seq_one_letter_code
_entity_poly.pdbx_strand_id
1 'polypeptide(L)'
;MIHRTTAKILRVNLSTSSLEVEELSEDFYRLYPGGKALAGYILLNEMPPHTEPFAPENVLVLANGLLTGAPVSTATRYVASALSPLTNGYGESEAGGFWGPELKMAGFEAIVVTGKSPKPVYLWIQEGEAEIRPAGHLWGRLTAEVQEAIRAELGDDKIRVLQIGPAGENLVRFAGITNDLRHFNGRNGMGAVMGSKNLRAVAVRGHTRYQKIARDPKALMDLGRKLAQRVKENPQAWSLQNTGTPGLVEPLNAGGILPTRNFLQGAFENVDDIKWEVYESELLTARGSCYALSLIHI
;
A
#
# COMPACT_ATOMS: atom_id res chain seq x y z
N MET A 1 -7.28 -3.11 28.56
CA MET A 1 -6.58 -4.21 27.88
C MET A 1 -7.07 -4.28 26.44
N ILE A 2 -6.25 -3.94 25.48
CA ILE A 2 -6.50 -4.20 24.06
C ILE A 2 -6.18 -5.69 23.88
N HIS A 3 -7.22 -6.52 23.76
CA HIS A 3 -7.01 -7.92 23.43
C HIS A 3 -6.43 -8.01 22.03
N ARG A 4 -5.13 -8.37 21.97
CA ARG A 4 -4.37 -8.86 20.82
C ARG A 4 -4.84 -8.33 19.45
N THR A 5 -4.41 -7.14 19.12
CA THR A 5 -3.98 -6.92 17.74
C THR A 5 -2.87 -7.93 17.49
N THR A 6 -2.87 -8.58 16.36
CA THR A 6 -1.77 -9.45 15.96
C THR A 6 -0.57 -8.55 15.65
N ALA A 7 0.14 -8.12 16.70
CA ALA A 7 1.31 -7.26 16.55
C ALA A 7 2.52 -8.10 16.10
N LYS A 8 2.34 -8.86 15.01
CA LYS A 8 3.39 -9.69 14.42
C LYS A 8 4.04 -8.99 13.25
N ILE A 9 5.34 -8.99 13.22
CA ILE A 9 6.15 -8.54 12.09
C ILE A 9 6.77 -9.76 11.42
N LEU A 10 6.68 -9.81 10.09
CA LEU A 10 7.45 -10.75 9.29
C LEU A 10 8.81 -10.13 8.95
N ARG A 11 9.89 -10.70 9.48
CA ARG A 11 11.26 -10.33 9.14
C ARG A 11 11.77 -11.24 8.03
N VAL A 12 12.27 -10.61 6.97
CA VAL A 12 12.74 -11.29 5.75
C VAL A 12 14.17 -10.86 5.48
N ASN A 13 15.10 -11.77 5.48
CA ASN A 13 16.46 -11.52 5.00
C ASN A 13 16.65 -12.26 3.66
N LEU A 14 16.69 -11.49 2.57
CA LEU A 14 16.77 -12.04 1.22
C LEU A 14 18.17 -12.57 0.87
N SER A 15 19.22 -12.15 1.58
CA SER A 15 20.60 -12.67 1.35
C SER A 15 20.77 -14.07 1.90
N THR A 16 20.12 -14.39 3.02
CA THR A 16 20.17 -15.70 3.67
C THR A 16 18.93 -16.55 3.39
N SER A 17 17.93 -15.99 2.74
CA SER A 17 16.59 -16.59 2.54
C SER A 17 15.92 -16.98 3.87
N SER A 18 16.17 -16.24 4.95
CA SER A 18 15.55 -16.50 6.25
C SER A 18 14.25 -15.71 6.44
N LEU A 19 13.30 -16.35 7.10
CA LEU A 19 12.01 -15.80 7.51
C LEU A 19 11.88 -16.00 9.03
N GLU A 20 11.53 -14.92 9.71
CA GLU A 20 11.32 -14.92 11.16
C GLU A 20 10.07 -14.13 11.51
N VAL A 21 9.28 -14.62 12.45
CA VAL A 21 8.10 -13.92 12.97
C VAL A 21 8.44 -13.33 14.33
N GLU A 22 8.41 -12.01 14.42
CA GLU A 22 8.58 -11.25 15.66
C GLU A 22 7.22 -10.84 16.22
N GLU A 23 7.00 -11.10 17.51
CA GLU A 23 5.81 -10.60 18.23
C GLU A 23 6.16 -9.34 19.01
N LEU A 24 5.50 -8.24 18.68
CA LEU A 24 5.68 -6.97 19.41
C LEU A 24 4.93 -7.00 20.73
N SER A 25 5.54 -6.44 21.79
CA SER A 25 4.85 -6.24 23.05
C SER A 25 3.75 -5.18 22.91
N GLU A 26 2.71 -5.27 23.75
CA GLU A 26 1.62 -4.29 23.74
C GLU A 26 2.13 -2.87 24.01
N ASP A 27 3.05 -2.71 24.97
CA ASP A 27 3.62 -1.41 25.32
C ASP A 27 4.40 -0.79 24.15
N PHE A 28 5.20 -1.61 23.46
CA PHE A 28 5.91 -1.16 22.26
C PHE A 28 4.93 -0.73 21.16
N TYR A 29 3.91 -1.55 20.89
CA TYR A 29 2.93 -1.25 19.84
C TYR A 29 2.03 -0.05 20.18
N ARG A 30 1.86 0.29 21.46
CA ARG A 30 1.20 1.54 21.89
C ARG A 30 2.03 2.78 21.59
N LEU A 31 3.36 2.69 21.68
CA LEU A 31 4.28 3.79 21.35
C LEU A 31 4.42 3.95 19.83
N TYR A 32 4.45 2.85 19.11
CA TYR A 32 4.64 2.82 17.64
C TYR A 32 3.49 2.06 16.96
N PRO A 33 2.27 2.65 16.86
CA PRO A 33 1.04 1.93 16.50
C PRO A 33 0.92 1.63 15.01
N GLY A 34 1.93 1.02 14.39
CA GLY A 34 1.96 0.66 12.99
C GLY A 34 2.27 1.84 12.05
N GLY A 35 2.11 1.61 10.74
CA GLY A 35 2.33 2.60 9.70
C GLY A 35 3.71 3.26 9.77
N LYS A 36 3.75 4.58 9.53
CA LYS A 36 5.00 5.34 9.51
C LYS A 36 5.70 5.47 10.88
N ALA A 37 4.97 5.37 11.97
CA ALA A 37 5.59 5.39 13.31
C ALA A 37 6.43 4.14 13.55
N LEU A 38 5.89 2.96 13.24
CA LEU A 38 6.62 1.70 13.31
C LEU A 38 7.77 1.65 12.29
N ALA A 39 7.51 2.04 11.05
CA ALA A 39 8.52 2.05 9.99
C ALA A 39 9.68 2.99 10.32
N GLY A 40 9.40 4.20 10.81
CA GLY A 40 10.40 5.16 11.24
C GLY A 40 11.27 4.63 12.39
N TYR A 41 10.65 4.00 13.39
CA TYR A 41 11.39 3.36 14.49
C TYR A 41 12.36 2.29 13.98
N ILE A 42 11.88 1.38 13.12
CA ILE A 42 12.71 0.30 12.55
C ILE A 42 13.88 0.88 11.75
N LEU A 43 13.62 1.84 10.85
CA LEU A 43 14.68 2.42 10.03
C LEU A 43 15.74 3.16 10.87
N LEU A 44 15.33 3.89 11.90
CA LEU A 44 16.26 4.64 12.76
C LEU A 44 17.14 3.73 13.62
N ASN A 45 16.66 2.54 14.01
CA ASN A 45 17.39 1.66 14.91
C ASN A 45 18.13 0.53 14.19
N GLU A 46 17.71 0.16 12.98
CA GLU A 46 18.24 -1.05 12.32
C GLU A 46 19.04 -0.74 11.04
N MET A 47 18.86 0.42 10.43
CA MET A 47 19.61 0.77 9.23
C MET A 47 21.00 1.32 9.63
N PRO A 48 22.10 0.74 9.10
CA PRO A 48 23.44 1.25 9.38
C PRO A 48 23.63 2.69 8.91
N PRO A 49 24.43 3.51 9.61
CA PRO A 49 24.81 4.83 9.13
C PRO A 49 25.46 4.76 7.74
N HIS A 50 25.24 5.79 6.92
CA HIS A 50 25.80 5.90 5.57
C HIS A 50 25.39 4.78 4.60
N THR A 51 24.27 4.12 4.86
CA THR A 51 23.68 3.12 3.93
C THR A 51 23.37 3.80 2.59
N GLU A 52 23.74 3.15 1.49
CA GLU A 52 23.34 3.59 0.14
C GLU A 52 21.92 3.09 -0.19
N PRO A 53 21.12 3.86 -0.95
CA PRO A 53 19.70 3.50 -1.22
C PRO A 53 19.48 2.14 -1.89
N PHE A 54 20.44 1.66 -2.68
CA PHE A 54 20.34 0.35 -3.36
C PHE A 54 21.18 -0.75 -2.71
N ALA A 55 21.80 -0.45 -1.57
CA ALA A 55 22.56 -1.45 -0.81
C ALA A 55 21.64 -2.50 -0.19
N PRO A 56 22.13 -3.74 0.01
CA PRO A 56 21.39 -4.80 0.72
C PRO A 56 20.96 -4.38 2.14
N GLU A 57 21.75 -3.53 2.80
CA GLU A 57 21.54 -2.99 4.14
C GLU A 57 20.41 -1.98 4.23
N ASN A 58 19.98 -1.37 3.11
CA ASN A 58 18.79 -0.52 3.12
C ASN A 58 17.56 -1.35 3.51
N VAL A 59 16.93 -1.00 4.60
CA VAL A 59 15.76 -1.71 5.14
C VAL A 59 14.52 -1.22 4.43
N LEU A 60 13.74 -2.14 3.81
CA LEU A 60 12.42 -1.83 3.27
C LEU A 60 11.35 -2.31 4.24
N VAL A 61 10.51 -1.39 4.71
CA VAL A 61 9.39 -1.67 5.62
C VAL A 61 8.07 -1.47 4.90
N LEU A 62 7.22 -2.50 4.92
CA LEU A 62 5.83 -2.43 4.49
C LEU A 62 4.96 -2.56 5.75
N ALA A 63 4.34 -1.49 6.22
CA ALA A 63 3.66 -1.48 7.52
C ALA A 63 2.22 -0.98 7.43
N ASN A 64 1.29 -1.76 8.00
CA ASN A 64 -0.10 -1.39 8.17
C ASN A 64 -0.28 -0.36 9.29
N GLY A 65 -1.26 0.52 9.14
CA GLY A 65 -1.75 1.34 10.25
C GLY A 65 -2.57 0.50 11.24
N LEU A 66 -2.70 0.99 12.47
CA LEU A 66 -3.46 0.33 13.53
C LEU A 66 -4.88 -0.10 13.08
N LEU A 67 -5.58 0.78 12.37
CA LEU A 67 -6.95 0.55 11.92
C LEU A 67 -7.04 -0.11 10.55
N THR A 68 -5.94 -0.41 9.87
CA THR A 68 -5.98 -1.04 8.55
C THR A 68 -6.72 -2.37 8.62
N GLY A 69 -7.74 -2.54 7.78
CA GLY A 69 -8.62 -3.71 7.77
C GLY A 69 -9.83 -3.62 8.73
N ALA A 70 -9.96 -2.54 9.53
CA ALA A 70 -11.17 -2.30 10.31
C ALA A 70 -12.37 -1.96 9.39
N PRO A 71 -13.61 -2.30 9.78
CA PRO A 71 -14.81 -1.99 8.99
C PRO A 71 -15.27 -0.55 9.18
N VAL A 72 -14.33 0.39 9.10
CA VAL A 72 -14.57 1.83 9.19
C VAL A 72 -14.03 2.52 7.94
N SER A 73 -14.67 3.61 7.52
CA SER A 73 -14.27 4.34 6.32
C SER A 73 -12.80 4.76 6.40
N THR A 74 -12.07 4.63 5.30
CA THR A 74 -10.64 4.96 5.14
C THR A 74 -9.62 4.05 5.83
N ALA A 75 -10.04 3.01 6.53
CA ALA A 75 -9.16 2.06 7.22
C ALA A 75 -8.46 1.07 6.26
N THR A 76 -7.75 1.59 5.28
CA THR A 76 -7.16 0.82 4.18
C THR A 76 -5.66 1.10 3.96
N ARG A 77 -5.09 2.11 4.65
CA ARG A 77 -3.75 2.60 4.37
C ARG A 77 -2.66 1.72 4.97
N TYR A 78 -1.62 1.50 4.20
CA TYR A 78 -0.32 1.00 4.63
C TYR A 78 0.78 1.89 4.04
N VAL A 79 1.98 1.82 4.58
CA VAL A 79 3.15 2.58 4.16
C VAL A 79 4.24 1.64 3.65
N ALA A 80 4.95 2.07 2.61
CA ALA A 80 6.24 1.54 2.21
C ALA A 80 7.30 2.58 2.59
N SER A 81 8.32 2.20 3.37
CA SER A 81 9.37 3.11 3.85
C SER A 81 10.74 2.48 3.73
N ALA A 82 11.71 3.30 3.32
CA ALA A 82 13.13 2.95 3.20
C ALA A 82 13.98 4.22 3.08
N LEU A 83 15.29 4.09 2.96
CA LEU A 83 16.14 5.18 2.46
C LEU A 83 15.82 5.40 0.98
N SER A 84 15.40 6.62 0.63
CA SER A 84 14.92 6.97 -0.71
C SER A 84 16.06 7.12 -1.70
N PRO A 85 16.03 6.43 -2.86
CA PRO A 85 17.02 6.66 -3.93
C PRO A 85 16.84 8.00 -4.65
N LEU A 86 15.71 8.67 -4.43
CA LEU A 86 15.40 9.97 -5.02
C LEU A 86 15.97 11.12 -4.19
N THR A 87 15.88 11.03 -2.86
CA THR A 87 16.20 12.13 -1.93
C THR A 87 17.40 11.87 -1.05
N ASN A 88 17.91 10.63 -0.98
CA ASN A 88 18.92 10.16 -0.04
C ASN A 88 18.56 10.39 1.45
N GLY A 89 17.27 10.55 1.76
CA GLY A 89 16.72 10.70 3.09
C GLY A 89 15.65 9.66 3.38
N TYR A 90 15.01 9.79 4.54
CA TYR A 90 13.84 8.97 4.87
C TYR A 90 12.79 9.13 3.79
N GLY A 91 12.43 8.02 3.16
CA GLY A 91 11.37 7.93 2.17
C GLY A 91 10.19 7.17 2.69
N GLU A 92 9.00 7.71 2.48
CA GLU A 92 7.75 7.02 2.73
C GLU A 92 6.76 7.21 1.59
N SER A 93 5.92 6.22 1.36
CA SER A 93 4.83 6.33 0.42
C SER A 93 3.65 5.51 0.90
N GLU A 94 2.48 6.15 1.03
CA GLU A 94 1.25 5.49 1.46
C GLU A 94 0.43 5.01 0.26
N ALA A 95 -0.17 3.84 0.39
CA ALA A 95 -1.17 3.37 -0.56
C ALA A 95 -2.44 2.88 0.15
N GLY A 96 -3.55 2.92 -0.58
CA GLY A 96 -4.81 2.28 -0.20
C GLY A 96 -4.94 0.89 -0.83
N GLY A 97 -6.19 0.50 -1.12
CA GLY A 97 -6.49 -0.76 -1.77
C GLY A 97 -6.88 -1.87 -0.80
N PHE A 98 -6.62 -3.10 -1.19
CA PHE A 98 -7.01 -4.28 -0.43
C PHE A 98 -5.82 -5.05 0.14
N TRP A 99 -4.61 -4.81 -0.37
CA TRP A 99 -3.42 -5.57 0.03
C TRP A 99 -3.06 -5.39 1.51
N GLY A 100 -3.06 -4.15 2.01
CA GLY A 100 -2.79 -3.89 3.43
C GLY A 100 -3.78 -4.60 4.37
N PRO A 101 -5.10 -4.44 4.19
CA PRO A 101 -6.10 -5.23 4.90
C PRO A 101 -5.88 -6.74 4.80
N GLU A 102 -5.54 -7.26 3.63
CA GLU A 102 -5.28 -8.69 3.42
C GLU A 102 -4.05 -9.17 4.20
N LEU A 103 -2.97 -8.37 4.24
CA LEU A 103 -1.79 -8.67 5.06
C LEU A 103 -2.14 -8.80 6.54
N LYS A 104 -2.98 -7.89 7.06
CA LYS A 104 -3.48 -7.97 8.44
C LYS A 104 -4.36 -9.21 8.66
N MET A 105 -5.21 -9.54 7.70
CA MET A 105 -6.03 -10.76 7.73
C MET A 105 -5.19 -12.03 7.66
N ALA A 106 -4.02 -11.97 7.02
CA ALA A 106 -3.03 -13.05 7.00
C ALA A 106 -2.18 -13.13 8.28
N GLY A 107 -2.37 -12.20 9.24
CA GLY A 107 -1.77 -12.26 10.58
C GLY A 107 -0.57 -11.36 10.81
N PHE A 108 -0.22 -10.45 9.87
CA PHE A 108 0.95 -9.57 10.00
C PHE A 108 0.59 -8.08 10.01
N GLU A 109 1.24 -7.33 10.91
CA GLU A 109 1.19 -5.87 10.95
C GLU A 109 2.17 -5.23 9.97
N ALA A 110 3.33 -5.84 9.79
CA ALA A 110 4.37 -5.33 8.92
C ALA A 110 5.24 -6.45 8.35
N ILE A 111 5.93 -6.11 7.26
CA ILE A 111 7.01 -6.90 6.67
C ILE A 111 8.25 -6.02 6.67
N VAL A 112 9.36 -6.53 7.20
CA VAL A 112 10.67 -5.87 7.21
C VAL A 112 11.62 -6.67 6.33
N VAL A 113 12.08 -6.08 5.25
CA VAL A 113 12.91 -6.75 4.24
C VAL A 113 14.32 -6.17 4.26
N THR A 114 15.28 -7.02 4.55
CA THR A 114 16.71 -6.74 4.49
C THR A 114 17.42 -7.65 3.48
N GLY A 115 18.67 -7.34 3.17
CA GLY A 115 19.46 -8.14 2.24
C GLY A 115 19.01 -7.99 0.78
N LYS A 116 19.60 -8.83 -0.07
CA LYS A 116 19.32 -8.91 -1.51
C LYS A 116 19.35 -10.38 -1.93
N SER A 117 18.32 -10.84 -2.59
CA SER A 117 18.32 -12.18 -3.18
C SER A 117 19.29 -12.26 -4.39
N PRO A 118 20.03 -13.37 -4.57
CA PRO A 118 20.89 -13.54 -5.74
C PRO A 118 20.12 -13.64 -7.06
N LYS A 119 18.85 -14.04 -7.01
CA LYS A 119 17.94 -14.17 -8.16
C LYS A 119 16.59 -13.52 -7.83
N PRO A 120 15.80 -13.15 -8.84
CA PRO A 120 14.45 -12.63 -8.60
C PRO A 120 13.58 -13.59 -7.80
N VAL A 121 12.91 -13.05 -6.77
CA VAL A 121 11.99 -13.77 -5.89
C VAL A 121 10.70 -13.00 -5.67
N TYR A 122 9.66 -13.68 -5.19
CA TYR A 122 8.50 -13.08 -4.57
C TYR A 122 8.19 -13.71 -3.22
N LEU A 123 7.51 -12.98 -2.34
CA LEU A 123 7.02 -13.50 -1.07
C LEU A 123 5.59 -13.99 -1.26
N TRP A 124 5.29 -15.17 -0.75
CA TRP A 124 3.95 -15.69 -0.59
C TRP A 124 3.59 -15.77 0.89
N ILE A 125 2.48 -15.15 1.30
CA ILE A 125 2.06 -15.06 2.69
C ILE A 125 0.60 -15.52 2.81
N GLN A 126 0.36 -16.51 3.66
CA GLN A 126 -0.97 -17.03 3.92
C GLN A 126 -1.11 -17.48 5.38
N GLU A 127 -2.17 -17.02 6.08
CA GLU A 127 -2.59 -17.53 7.41
C GLU A 127 -1.46 -17.62 8.45
N GLY A 128 -0.57 -16.64 8.50
CA GLY A 128 0.55 -16.59 9.44
C GLY A 128 1.83 -17.28 8.97
N GLU A 129 1.80 -17.94 7.82
CA GLU A 129 2.93 -18.57 7.16
C GLU A 129 3.47 -17.70 6.03
N ALA A 130 4.75 -17.79 5.76
CA ALA A 130 5.41 -17.08 4.67
C ALA A 130 6.43 -17.96 3.95
N GLU A 131 6.59 -17.73 2.65
CA GLU A 131 7.52 -18.47 1.79
C GLU A 131 8.18 -17.52 0.79
N ILE A 132 9.46 -17.72 0.51
CA ILE A 132 10.21 -17.06 -0.56
C ILE A 132 10.17 -17.97 -1.79
N ARG A 133 9.59 -17.49 -2.89
CA ARG A 133 9.44 -18.25 -4.14
C ARG A 133 10.25 -17.64 -5.28
N PRO A 134 10.78 -18.47 -6.22
CA PRO A 134 11.46 -17.98 -7.41
C PRO A 134 10.54 -17.11 -8.28
N ALA A 135 11.05 -15.96 -8.77
CA ALA A 135 10.31 -15.04 -9.64
C ALA A 135 11.02 -14.75 -10.96
N GLY A 136 11.97 -15.58 -11.38
CA GLY A 136 12.68 -15.37 -12.66
C GLY A 136 11.74 -15.34 -13.87
N HIS A 137 10.69 -16.15 -13.87
CA HIS A 137 9.66 -16.21 -14.92
C HIS A 137 8.72 -14.99 -14.91
N LEU A 138 8.73 -14.18 -13.85
CA LEU A 138 7.92 -12.97 -13.69
C LEU A 138 8.70 -11.69 -14.01
N TRP A 139 10.04 -11.77 -14.02
CA TRP A 139 10.91 -10.62 -14.24
C TRP A 139 10.83 -10.13 -15.68
N GLY A 140 10.76 -8.82 -15.87
CA GLY A 140 10.58 -8.17 -17.18
C GLY A 140 9.15 -8.11 -17.68
N ARG A 141 8.19 -8.78 -17.03
CA ARG A 141 6.77 -8.79 -17.43
C ARG A 141 6.01 -7.59 -16.88
N LEU A 142 4.92 -7.22 -17.55
CA LEU A 142 4.03 -6.16 -17.10
C LEU A 142 3.27 -6.58 -15.81
N THR A 143 2.87 -5.60 -15.01
CA THR A 143 2.24 -5.85 -13.71
C THR A 143 0.93 -6.66 -13.80
N ALA A 144 0.12 -6.45 -14.84
CA ALA A 144 -1.09 -7.24 -15.05
C ALA A 144 -0.78 -8.73 -15.27
N GLU A 145 0.16 -9.02 -16.15
CA GLU A 145 0.59 -10.40 -16.45
C GLU A 145 1.17 -11.11 -15.23
N VAL A 146 1.93 -10.37 -14.40
CA VAL A 146 2.51 -10.93 -13.17
C VAL A 146 1.43 -11.24 -12.14
N GLN A 147 0.45 -10.37 -11.97
CA GLN A 147 -0.65 -10.64 -11.04
C GLN A 147 -1.45 -11.87 -11.46
N GLU A 148 -1.76 -12.01 -12.75
CA GLU A 148 -2.43 -13.19 -13.29
C GLU A 148 -1.59 -14.47 -13.12
N ALA A 149 -0.29 -14.40 -13.42
CA ALA A 149 0.61 -15.53 -13.27
C ALA A 149 0.71 -16.00 -11.81
N ILE A 150 0.86 -15.10 -10.84
CA ILE A 150 0.90 -15.43 -9.41
C ILE A 150 -0.43 -16.05 -8.95
N ARG A 151 -1.56 -15.48 -9.34
CA ARG A 151 -2.88 -16.03 -9.00
C ARG A 151 -3.11 -17.43 -9.59
N ALA A 152 -2.72 -17.62 -10.83
CA ALA A 152 -2.79 -18.93 -11.49
C ALA A 152 -1.87 -19.97 -10.82
N GLU A 153 -0.62 -19.61 -10.50
CA GLU A 153 0.33 -20.46 -9.82
C GLU A 153 -0.15 -20.90 -8.43
N LEU A 154 -0.79 -19.98 -7.69
CA LEU A 154 -1.27 -20.22 -6.34
C LEU A 154 -2.73 -20.70 -6.27
N GLY A 155 -3.46 -20.70 -7.38
CA GLY A 155 -4.80 -21.26 -7.51
C GLY A 155 -5.92 -20.46 -6.83
N ASP A 156 -5.73 -19.14 -6.60
CA ASP A 156 -6.77 -18.29 -6.00
C ASP A 156 -6.76 -16.86 -6.57
N ASP A 157 -7.84 -16.50 -7.29
CA ASP A 157 -8.04 -15.17 -7.88
C ASP A 157 -8.21 -14.05 -6.86
N LYS A 158 -8.45 -14.38 -5.59
CA LYS A 158 -8.62 -13.42 -4.50
C LYS A 158 -7.31 -12.99 -3.85
N ILE A 159 -6.18 -13.60 -4.22
CA ILE A 159 -4.85 -13.20 -3.77
C ILE A 159 -4.60 -11.74 -4.11
N ARG A 160 -4.13 -10.98 -3.12
CA ARG A 160 -3.72 -9.60 -3.28
C ARG A 160 -2.24 -9.54 -3.59
N VAL A 161 -1.88 -8.82 -4.63
CA VAL A 161 -0.50 -8.76 -5.11
C VAL A 161 0.01 -7.32 -5.03
N LEU A 162 1.01 -7.12 -4.21
CA LEU A 162 1.85 -5.92 -4.18
C LEU A 162 3.09 -6.22 -5.02
N GLN A 163 3.47 -5.33 -5.94
CA GLN A 163 4.54 -5.61 -6.88
C GLN A 163 5.18 -4.36 -7.47
N ILE A 164 6.35 -4.55 -8.04
CA ILE A 164 6.99 -3.55 -8.91
C ILE A 164 6.74 -3.90 -10.38
N GLY A 165 6.91 -2.93 -11.27
CA GLY A 165 6.97 -3.15 -12.70
C GLY A 165 8.40 -3.03 -13.23
N PRO A 166 8.58 -3.04 -14.57
CA PRO A 166 9.91 -2.90 -15.20
C PRO A 166 10.71 -1.67 -14.74
N ALA A 167 10.04 -0.58 -14.38
CA ALA A 167 10.71 0.61 -13.83
C ALA A 167 11.43 0.31 -12.49
N GLY A 168 10.81 -0.47 -11.60
CA GLY A 168 11.44 -0.89 -10.35
C GLY A 168 12.58 -1.86 -10.58
N GLU A 169 12.40 -2.83 -11.50
CA GLU A 169 13.42 -3.80 -11.90
C GLU A 169 14.67 -3.13 -12.47
N ASN A 170 14.48 -2.04 -13.23
CA ASN A 170 15.56 -1.21 -13.82
C ASN A 170 16.03 -0.08 -12.91
N LEU A 171 15.66 -0.10 -11.63
CA LEU A 171 16.11 0.83 -10.60
C LEU A 171 15.85 2.32 -10.94
N VAL A 172 14.76 2.59 -11.65
CA VAL A 172 14.32 3.96 -11.91
C VAL A 172 14.04 4.65 -10.58
N ARG A 173 14.77 5.70 -10.24
CA ARG A 173 14.82 6.30 -8.89
C ARG A 173 13.48 6.77 -8.33
N PHE A 174 12.49 7.00 -9.16
CA PHE A 174 11.11 7.35 -8.77
C PHE A 174 10.10 6.22 -9.01
N ALA A 175 10.56 5.00 -9.28
CA ALA A 175 9.67 3.85 -9.46
C ALA A 175 8.81 3.61 -8.23
N GLY A 176 7.50 3.44 -8.44
CA GLY A 176 6.54 3.12 -7.39
C GLY A 176 6.34 1.62 -7.23
N ILE A 177 5.63 1.28 -6.16
CA ILE A 177 5.07 -0.05 -5.93
C ILE A 177 3.56 0.02 -6.22
N THR A 178 3.00 -0.98 -6.89
CA THR A 178 1.55 -1.06 -7.10
C THR A 178 0.95 -2.24 -6.35
N ASN A 179 -0.29 -2.09 -5.87
CA ASN A 179 -1.08 -3.21 -5.41
C ASN A 179 -2.40 -3.28 -6.18
N ASP A 180 -2.81 -4.50 -6.52
CA ASP A 180 -4.04 -4.82 -7.26
C ASP A 180 -4.21 -3.97 -8.54
N LEU A 181 -3.09 -3.56 -9.19
CA LEU A 181 -2.99 -2.78 -10.43
C LEU A 181 -3.56 -1.35 -10.38
N ARG A 182 -4.07 -0.91 -9.23
CA ARG A 182 -4.84 0.34 -9.12
C ARG A 182 -4.39 1.28 -8.03
N HIS A 183 -3.62 0.79 -7.04
CA HIS A 183 -3.20 1.57 -5.89
C HIS A 183 -1.68 1.60 -5.81
N PHE A 184 -1.11 2.77 -5.58
CA PHE A 184 0.32 2.97 -5.74
C PHE A 184 0.97 3.60 -4.51
N ASN A 185 2.09 3.02 -4.06
CA ASN A 185 3.11 3.74 -3.30
C ASN A 185 3.98 4.48 -4.32
N GLY A 186 3.49 5.62 -4.78
CA GLY A 186 3.99 6.32 -5.96
C GLY A 186 5.11 7.34 -5.70
N ARG A 187 5.53 7.52 -4.44
CA ARG A 187 6.54 8.53 -4.06
C ARG A 187 7.82 7.90 -3.56
N ASN A 188 8.91 8.72 -3.58
CA ASN A 188 10.20 8.43 -2.96
C ASN A 188 10.95 7.19 -3.50
N GLY A 189 10.51 6.60 -4.61
CA GLY A 189 11.24 5.53 -5.28
C GLY A 189 11.27 4.19 -4.57
N MET A 190 10.26 3.89 -3.75
CA MET A 190 10.20 2.63 -2.99
C MET A 190 10.20 1.39 -3.89
N GLY A 191 9.68 1.51 -5.13
CA GLY A 191 9.73 0.43 -6.11
C GLY A 191 11.15 0.11 -6.59
N ALA A 192 12.02 1.12 -6.70
CA ALA A 192 13.43 0.91 -7.02
C ALA A 192 14.19 0.23 -5.87
N VAL A 193 13.88 0.58 -4.61
CA VAL A 193 14.43 -0.12 -3.44
C VAL A 193 14.01 -1.58 -3.43
N MET A 194 12.73 -1.88 -3.70
CA MET A 194 12.25 -3.25 -3.80
C MET A 194 12.95 -4.02 -4.94
N GLY A 195 13.16 -3.37 -6.10
CA GLY A 195 13.88 -3.93 -7.24
C GLY A 195 15.36 -4.20 -6.95
N SER A 196 16.04 -3.30 -6.22
CA SER A 196 17.45 -3.48 -5.84
C SER A 196 17.68 -4.74 -4.99
N LYS A 197 16.64 -5.21 -4.30
CA LYS A 197 16.64 -6.45 -3.51
C LYS A 197 16.30 -7.71 -4.32
N ASN A 198 16.02 -7.58 -5.62
CA ASN A 198 15.48 -8.64 -6.48
C ASN A 198 14.11 -9.17 -5.98
N LEU A 199 13.34 -8.35 -5.26
CA LEU A 199 12.00 -8.68 -4.78
C LEU A 199 10.95 -8.20 -5.80
N ARG A 200 10.33 -9.13 -6.52
CA ARG A 200 9.38 -8.81 -7.59
C ARG A 200 7.99 -8.48 -7.08
N ALA A 201 7.53 -9.25 -6.09
CA ALA A 201 6.17 -9.12 -5.55
C ALA A 201 6.07 -9.61 -4.11
N VAL A 202 4.97 -9.22 -3.45
CA VAL A 202 4.49 -9.79 -2.20
C VAL A 202 3.02 -10.16 -2.39
N ALA A 203 2.75 -11.45 -2.51
CA ALA A 203 1.41 -12.02 -2.66
C ALA A 203 0.86 -12.39 -1.28
N VAL A 204 -0.39 -12.03 -1.00
CA VAL A 204 -0.98 -12.23 0.33
C VAL A 204 -2.40 -12.76 0.21
N ARG A 205 -2.74 -13.71 1.09
CA ARG A 205 -4.10 -14.23 1.29
C ARG A 205 -4.39 -14.46 2.77
N GLY A 206 -5.44 -13.85 3.29
CA GLY A 206 -5.82 -13.95 4.69
C GLY A 206 -7.33 -14.07 4.88
N HIS A 207 -7.77 -14.76 5.93
CA HIS A 207 -9.19 -14.98 6.23
C HIS A 207 -9.61 -14.45 7.60
N THR A 208 -8.64 -14.04 8.45
CA THR A 208 -8.94 -13.52 9.79
C THR A 208 -9.41 -12.08 9.71
N ARG A 209 -10.71 -11.87 9.77
CA ARG A 209 -11.31 -10.52 9.71
C ARG A 209 -10.97 -9.71 10.96
N TYR A 210 -10.74 -8.40 10.79
CA TYR A 210 -10.42 -7.45 11.87
C TYR A 210 -11.41 -7.51 13.05
N GLN A 211 -12.68 -7.72 12.78
CA GLN A 211 -13.71 -7.82 13.82
C GLN A 211 -13.43 -8.95 14.84
N LYS A 212 -12.76 -10.03 14.42
CA LYS A 212 -12.45 -11.16 15.32
C LYS A 212 -11.36 -10.81 16.34
N ILE A 213 -10.56 -9.78 16.06
CA ILE A 213 -9.45 -9.33 16.93
C ILE A 213 -9.81 -8.05 17.71
N ALA A 214 -10.93 -7.41 17.39
CA ALA A 214 -11.41 -6.23 18.11
C ALA A 214 -11.90 -6.60 19.51
N ARG A 215 -11.62 -5.72 20.49
CA ARG A 215 -12.09 -5.90 21.88
C ARG A 215 -13.62 -5.96 21.97
N ASP A 216 -14.31 -5.09 21.22
CA ASP A 216 -15.75 -5.04 21.10
C ASP A 216 -16.14 -5.01 19.61
N PRO A 217 -16.36 -6.19 19.00
CA PRO A 217 -16.74 -6.30 17.60
C PRO A 217 -18.04 -5.58 17.26
N LYS A 218 -19.01 -5.59 18.19
CA LYS A 218 -20.32 -4.97 17.99
C LYS A 218 -20.21 -3.46 17.95
N ALA A 219 -19.54 -2.85 18.94
CA ALA A 219 -19.32 -1.41 18.97
C ALA A 219 -18.53 -0.92 17.75
N LEU A 220 -17.53 -1.69 17.30
CA LEU A 220 -16.77 -1.39 16.08
C LEU A 220 -17.64 -1.39 14.82
N MET A 221 -18.51 -2.40 14.68
CA MET A 221 -19.44 -2.49 13.55
C MET A 221 -20.47 -1.37 13.57
N ASP A 222 -20.99 -1.03 14.76
CA ASP A 222 -21.95 0.07 14.92
C ASP A 222 -21.30 1.42 14.60
N LEU A 223 -20.04 1.63 14.99
CA LEU A 223 -19.27 2.81 14.60
C LEU A 223 -19.09 2.88 13.08
N GLY A 224 -18.74 1.78 12.43
CA GLY A 224 -18.61 1.69 10.97
C GLY A 224 -19.92 2.08 10.26
N ARG A 225 -21.07 1.57 10.72
CA ARG A 225 -22.39 1.95 10.16
C ARG A 225 -22.70 3.44 10.35
N LYS A 226 -22.44 4.00 11.55
CA LYS A 226 -22.63 5.42 11.83
C LYS A 226 -21.76 6.30 10.92
N LEU A 227 -20.49 5.93 10.71
CA LEU A 227 -19.60 6.67 9.81
C LEU A 227 -20.07 6.58 8.36
N ALA A 228 -20.48 5.42 7.89
CA ALA A 228 -21.03 5.25 6.55
C ALA A 228 -22.30 6.10 6.32
N GLN A 229 -23.18 6.20 7.35
CA GLN A 229 -24.35 7.05 7.30
C GLN A 229 -23.97 8.54 7.24
N ARG A 230 -23.00 8.99 8.05
CA ARG A 230 -22.53 10.39 8.05
C ARG A 230 -21.91 10.80 6.70
N VAL A 231 -21.24 9.89 6.01
CA VAL A 231 -20.71 10.16 4.66
C VAL A 231 -21.86 10.49 3.69
N LYS A 232 -22.98 9.76 3.75
CA LYS A 232 -24.16 10.02 2.91
C LYS A 232 -24.85 11.35 3.24
N GLU A 233 -24.81 11.76 4.51
CA GLU A 233 -25.42 12.99 5.00
C GLU A 233 -24.55 14.24 4.75
N ASN A 234 -23.26 14.06 4.46
CA ASN A 234 -22.33 15.16 4.18
C ASN A 234 -22.27 15.43 2.68
N PRO A 235 -22.70 16.61 2.17
CA PRO A 235 -22.76 16.90 0.74
C PRO A 235 -21.39 16.81 0.05
N GLN A 236 -20.31 17.26 0.72
CA GLN A 236 -18.95 17.20 0.16
C GLN A 236 -18.45 15.75 0.03
N ALA A 237 -18.64 14.93 1.10
CA ALA A 237 -18.27 13.53 1.06
C ALA A 237 -19.11 12.77 0.02
N TRP A 238 -20.40 13.09 -0.10
CA TRP A 238 -21.29 12.52 -1.10
C TRP A 238 -20.88 12.89 -2.52
N SER A 239 -20.51 14.15 -2.75
CA SER A 239 -19.98 14.60 -4.04
C SER A 239 -18.72 13.82 -4.42
N LEU A 240 -17.72 13.76 -3.51
CA LEU A 240 -16.50 12.99 -3.74
C LEU A 240 -16.75 11.49 -3.95
N GLN A 241 -17.76 10.92 -3.29
CA GLN A 241 -18.16 9.54 -3.51
C GLN A 241 -18.66 9.30 -4.93
N ASN A 242 -19.38 10.27 -5.52
CA ASN A 242 -19.96 10.14 -6.85
C ASN A 242 -19.00 10.48 -7.97
N THR A 243 -18.22 11.54 -7.81
CA THR A 243 -17.33 12.07 -8.86
C THR A 243 -15.87 11.68 -8.70
N GLY A 244 -15.45 11.25 -7.49
CA GLY A 244 -14.04 11.03 -7.20
C GLY A 244 -13.20 12.31 -7.32
N THR A 245 -11.90 12.15 -7.52
CA THR A 245 -10.96 13.27 -7.71
C THR A 245 -11.24 14.12 -8.96
N PRO A 246 -11.70 13.56 -10.11
CA PRO A 246 -12.07 14.35 -11.27
C PRO A 246 -13.12 15.45 -11.00
N GLY A 247 -14.01 15.25 -10.03
CA GLY A 247 -14.98 16.27 -9.61
C GLY A 247 -14.37 17.53 -8.98
N LEU A 248 -13.06 17.51 -8.69
CA LEU A 248 -12.34 18.68 -8.18
C LEU A 248 -11.77 19.58 -9.29
N VAL A 249 -11.76 19.14 -10.55
CA VAL A 249 -11.12 19.87 -11.67
C VAL A 249 -11.72 21.26 -11.85
N GLU A 250 -13.04 21.37 -11.96
CA GLU A 250 -13.70 22.67 -12.14
C GLU A 250 -13.51 23.62 -10.95
N PRO A 251 -13.81 23.23 -9.69
CA PRO A 251 -13.63 24.13 -8.56
C PRO A 251 -12.17 24.56 -8.34
N LEU A 252 -11.19 23.69 -8.61
CA LEU A 252 -9.78 24.06 -8.56
C LEU A 252 -9.41 25.05 -9.67
N ASN A 253 -9.95 24.86 -10.87
CA ASN A 253 -9.75 25.78 -12.01
C ASN A 253 -10.36 27.15 -11.73
N ALA A 254 -11.60 27.18 -11.27
CA ALA A 254 -12.29 28.42 -10.90
C ALA A 254 -11.56 29.16 -9.76
N GLY A 255 -10.94 28.43 -8.85
CA GLY A 255 -10.13 28.98 -7.77
C GLY A 255 -8.73 29.44 -8.18
N GLY A 256 -8.31 29.21 -9.43
CA GLY A 256 -6.95 29.53 -9.90
C GLY A 256 -5.84 28.68 -9.28
N ILE A 257 -6.18 27.48 -8.81
CA ILE A 257 -5.26 26.55 -8.12
C ILE A 257 -5.18 25.18 -8.78
N LEU A 258 -5.68 25.04 -10.03
CA LEU A 258 -5.49 23.82 -10.82
C LEU A 258 -4.07 23.81 -11.40
N PRO A 259 -3.17 22.91 -10.95
CA PRO A 259 -1.80 22.90 -11.45
C PRO A 259 -1.76 22.65 -12.96
N THR A 260 -1.30 23.67 -13.69
CA THR A 260 -1.27 23.67 -15.15
C THR A 260 0.14 23.99 -15.65
N ARG A 261 0.58 23.32 -16.71
CA ARG A 261 1.93 23.48 -17.32
C ARG A 261 3.05 23.43 -16.30
N ASN A 262 3.09 22.32 -15.55
CA ASN A 262 4.08 22.07 -14.48
C ASN A 262 4.13 23.19 -13.43
N PHE A 263 2.95 23.58 -12.91
CA PHE A 263 2.75 24.63 -11.88
C PHE A 263 3.10 26.05 -12.33
N LEU A 264 3.29 26.31 -13.61
CA LEU A 264 3.48 27.66 -14.12
C LEU A 264 2.20 28.49 -14.13
N GLN A 265 1.05 27.81 -14.15
CA GLN A 265 -0.29 28.41 -14.14
C GLN A 265 -1.18 27.69 -13.17
N GLY A 266 -2.19 28.39 -12.66
CA GLY A 266 -3.19 27.85 -11.75
C GLY A 266 -4.57 27.62 -12.39
N ALA A 267 -4.70 27.90 -13.69
CA ALA A 267 -5.93 27.68 -14.46
C ALA A 267 -5.59 27.08 -15.82
N PHE A 268 -6.44 26.16 -16.27
CA PHE A 268 -6.35 25.51 -17.58
C PHE A 268 -7.48 26.04 -18.46
N GLU A 269 -7.13 26.58 -19.62
CA GLU A 269 -8.06 27.23 -20.53
C GLU A 269 -9.14 26.30 -21.10
N ASN A 270 -8.81 25.03 -21.33
CA ASN A 270 -9.73 24.03 -21.88
C ASN A 270 -10.29 23.11 -20.79
N VAL A 271 -10.63 23.66 -19.62
CA VAL A 271 -11.14 22.87 -18.48
C VAL A 271 -12.43 22.13 -18.83
N ASP A 272 -13.24 22.67 -19.74
CA ASP A 272 -14.48 22.04 -20.20
C ASP A 272 -14.27 20.69 -20.89
N ASP A 273 -13.10 20.45 -21.47
CA ASP A 273 -12.75 19.19 -22.13
C ASP A 273 -12.29 18.08 -21.15
N ILE A 274 -11.99 18.45 -19.90
CA ILE A 274 -11.46 17.53 -18.88
C ILE A 274 -12.26 17.50 -17.57
N LYS A 275 -13.41 18.16 -17.53
CA LYS A 275 -14.29 18.18 -16.37
C LYS A 275 -14.97 16.83 -16.14
N TRP A 276 -15.59 16.67 -14.96
CA TRP A 276 -16.21 15.42 -14.53
C TRP A 276 -17.22 14.86 -15.54
N GLU A 277 -18.08 15.69 -16.13
CA GLU A 277 -19.14 15.27 -17.05
C GLU A 277 -18.58 14.60 -18.30
N VAL A 278 -17.50 15.15 -18.87
CA VAL A 278 -16.78 14.55 -20.01
C VAL A 278 -16.14 13.23 -19.59
N TYR A 279 -15.46 13.24 -18.45
CA TYR A 279 -14.86 12.02 -17.91
C TYR A 279 -15.90 10.92 -17.69
N GLU A 280 -17.06 11.24 -17.10
CA GLU A 280 -18.14 10.28 -16.82
C GLU A 280 -18.74 9.71 -18.11
N SER A 281 -18.97 10.56 -19.12
CA SER A 281 -19.64 10.14 -20.36
C SER A 281 -18.72 9.40 -21.33
N GLU A 282 -17.43 9.74 -21.38
CA GLU A 282 -16.52 9.25 -22.42
C GLU A 282 -15.51 8.21 -21.92
N LEU A 283 -15.08 8.29 -20.64
CA LEU A 283 -13.95 7.50 -20.14
C LEU A 283 -14.33 6.50 -19.05
N LEU A 284 -15.34 6.80 -18.23
CA LEU A 284 -15.69 5.97 -17.09
C LEU A 284 -16.36 4.66 -17.51
N THR A 285 -15.66 3.55 -17.38
CA THR A 285 -16.19 2.21 -17.70
C THR A 285 -16.68 1.47 -16.46
N ALA A 286 -16.07 1.70 -15.30
CA ALA A 286 -16.44 1.05 -14.05
C ALA A 286 -15.96 1.87 -12.83
N ARG A 287 -16.64 1.70 -11.72
CA ARG A 287 -16.28 2.33 -10.45
C ARG A 287 -15.50 1.34 -9.59
N GLY A 288 -14.35 1.77 -9.06
CA GLY A 288 -13.53 0.99 -8.13
C GLY A 288 -13.43 1.69 -6.77
N SER A 289 -13.16 0.91 -5.73
CA SER A 289 -12.96 1.44 -4.38
C SER A 289 -11.78 0.76 -3.68
N CYS A 290 -11.33 1.33 -2.57
CA CYS A 290 -10.46 0.65 -1.61
C CYS A 290 -11.29 -0.14 -0.59
N TYR A 291 -10.62 -0.97 0.23
CA TYR A 291 -11.24 -1.66 1.35
C TYR A 291 -11.94 -0.67 2.30
N ALA A 292 -13.20 -0.96 2.66
CA ALA A 292 -14.03 -0.14 3.56
C ALA A 292 -14.06 1.37 3.22
N LEU A 293 -13.74 1.78 2.00
CA LEU A 293 -13.77 3.17 1.58
C LEU A 293 -15.12 3.48 0.94
N SER A 294 -15.76 4.55 1.44
CA SER A 294 -17.02 5.05 0.87
C SER A 294 -16.80 5.90 -0.37
N LEU A 295 -15.55 6.30 -0.63
CA LEU A 295 -15.17 7.10 -1.79
C LEU A 295 -14.91 6.19 -2.99
N ILE A 296 -15.38 6.61 -4.15
CA ILE A 296 -15.10 5.95 -5.41
C ILE A 296 -13.74 6.46 -5.90
N HIS A 297 -12.82 5.53 -6.09
CA HIS A 297 -11.60 5.77 -6.84
C HIS A 297 -11.69 5.02 -8.15
N ILE A 298 -11.28 5.69 -9.14
CA ILE A 298 -11.25 5.21 -10.51
C ILE A 298 -10.02 4.35 -10.73
#